data_afadf94b94088c43fb45dca5d961bd63
#
_entry.id   afadf94b94088c43fb45dca5d961bd63
#
_cell.length_a   1.000
_cell.length_b   1.000
_cell.length_c   1.000
_cell.angle_alpha   90.00
_cell.angle_beta   90.00
_cell.angle_gamma   90.00
#
_symmetry.space_group_name_H-M   'P 1'
#
loop_
_entity.id
_entity.type
_entity.pdbx_description
1 polymer ?
#
loop_
_entity_poly.entity_id
_entity_poly.type
_entity_poly.pdbx_seq_one_letter_code
_entity_poly.pdbx_strand_id
1 'polypeptide(L)'
;MLQGTAEDTLLSRWYDSTAVYNIGLFKTVLDSADVNPEYALTLNESIAPDNHAEENEKAVNAIYLVTWALDTFDFSPEQYEILYAIANENPLTGGTGVYAARVMLGLHIDDDYESIGSRMANPNGTQSAAVADNKIKLMPNPAMNKVNYYNKLNKGETGKVIIYSKIGVEMDSQL
;
A
#
# COMPACT_ATOMS: atom_id res chain seq x y z
N MET A 1 19.96 29.55 12.45
CA MET A 1 20.54 28.77 11.35
C MET A 1 20.86 27.38 11.88
N LEU A 2 20.07 26.39 11.58
CA LEU A 2 20.38 24.98 11.85
C LEU A 2 21.43 24.57 10.82
N GLN A 3 22.62 24.25 11.24
CA GLN A 3 23.63 23.62 10.39
C GLN A 3 23.12 22.21 10.08
N GLY A 4 22.79 21.95 8.82
CA GLY A 4 22.46 20.61 8.35
C GLY A 4 23.62 19.66 8.62
N THR A 5 23.31 18.49 9.15
CA THR A 5 24.29 17.44 9.37
C THR A 5 24.72 16.83 8.02
N ALA A 6 25.83 16.08 7.99
CA ALA A 6 26.28 15.40 6.77
C ALA A 6 25.23 14.41 6.22
N GLU A 7 24.36 13.87 7.10
CA GLU A 7 23.21 13.04 6.72
C GLU A 7 22.16 13.81 5.92
N ASP A 8 21.86 15.05 6.31
CA ASP A 8 20.90 15.91 5.58
C ASP A 8 21.37 16.17 4.15
N THR A 9 22.70 16.33 3.95
CA THR A 9 23.28 16.55 2.62
C THR A 9 23.24 15.30 1.73
N LEU A 10 23.39 14.10 2.30
CA LEU A 10 23.28 12.85 1.56
C LEU A 10 21.82 12.57 1.14
N LEU A 11 20.89 12.78 2.05
CA LEU A 11 19.45 12.65 1.77
C LEU A 11 19.00 13.66 0.71
N SER A 12 19.42 14.92 0.79
CA SER A 12 19.13 15.92 -0.24
C SER A 12 19.68 15.51 -1.60
N ARG A 13 20.91 15.05 -1.69
CA ARG A 13 21.51 14.58 -2.95
C ARG A 13 20.78 13.36 -3.52
N TRP A 14 20.37 12.42 -2.67
CA TRP A 14 19.59 11.27 -3.09
C TRP A 14 18.22 11.71 -3.61
N TYR A 15 17.54 12.60 -2.89
CA TYR A 15 16.26 13.17 -3.29
C TYR A 15 16.36 13.88 -4.63
N ASP A 16 17.35 14.77 -4.79
CA ASP A 16 17.60 15.52 -6.04
C ASP A 16 17.90 14.56 -7.20
N SER A 17 18.62 13.47 -6.93
CA SER A 17 18.93 12.47 -7.95
C SER A 17 17.70 11.66 -8.39
N THR A 18 16.71 11.47 -7.51
CA THR A 18 15.48 10.73 -7.84
C THR A 18 14.41 11.61 -8.47
N ALA A 19 14.50 12.93 -8.29
CA ALA A 19 13.51 13.90 -8.79
C ALA A 19 13.33 13.91 -10.30
N VAL A 20 14.36 13.49 -11.04
CA VAL A 20 14.34 13.43 -12.52
C VAL A 20 13.76 12.13 -13.08
N TYR A 21 13.55 11.13 -12.24
CA TYR A 21 12.95 9.85 -12.62
C TYR A 21 11.43 9.86 -12.36
N ASN A 22 10.72 8.90 -12.94
CA ASN A 22 9.26 8.81 -12.82
C ASN A 22 8.78 8.84 -11.37
N ILE A 23 9.49 8.19 -10.44
CA ILE A 23 9.17 8.23 -9.02
C ILE A 23 9.14 9.67 -8.44
N GLY A 24 10.09 10.51 -8.84
CA GLY A 24 10.14 11.91 -8.42
C GLY A 24 9.05 12.75 -9.12
N LEU A 25 8.78 12.45 -10.37
CA LEU A 25 7.71 13.13 -11.13
C LEU A 25 6.34 12.80 -10.55
N PHE A 26 6.02 11.53 -10.24
CA PHE A 26 4.78 11.14 -9.56
C PHE A 26 4.64 11.80 -8.17
N LYS A 27 5.74 11.86 -7.41
CA LYS A 27 5.74 12.60 -6.15
C LYS A 27 5.38 14.08 -6.36
N THR A 28 5.92 14.73 -7.37
CA THR A 28 5.63 16.13 -7.68
C THR A 28 4.17 16.32 -8.12
N VAL A 29 3.59 15.35 -8.84
CA VAL A 29 2.16 15.32 -9.19
C VAL A 29 1.33 15.36 -7.92
N LEU A 30 1.58 14.45 -6.96
CA LEU A 30 0.84 14.36 -5.72
C LEU A 30 1.02 15.61 -4.84
N ASP A 31 2.24 16.12 -4.70
CA ASP A 31 2.53 17.35 -3.94
C ASP A 31 1.85 18.59 -4.53
N SER A 32 1.58 18.59 -5.83
CA SER A 32 0.92 19.69 -6.54
C SER A 32 -0.60 19.57 -6.58
N ALA A 33 -1.14 18.39 -6.31
CA ALA A 33 -2.56 18.07 -6.49
C ALA A 33 -3.49 18.99 -5.66
N ASP A 34 -3.13 19.25 -4.41
CA ASP A 34 -3.94 20.08 -3.51
C ASP A 34 -3.82 21.58 -3.78
N VAL A 35 -2.73 22.01 -4.44
CA VAL A 35 -2.44 23.44 -4.67
C VAL A 35 -2.84 23.86 -6.08
N ASN A 36 -2.57 23.03 -7.07
CA ASN A 36 -2.85 23.28 -8.48
C ASN A 36 -3.13 21.97 -9.23
N PRO A 37 -4.35 21.43 -9.14
CA PRO A 37 -4.72 20.16 -9.79
C PRO A 37 -4.53 20.16 -11.32
N GLU A 38 -4.74 21.32 -11.98
CA GLU A 38 -4.57 21.46 -13.43
C GLU A 38 -3.09 21.29 -13.85
N TYR A 39 -2.18 21.92 -13.10
CA TYR A 39 -0.75 21.73 -13.30
C TYR A 39 -0.32 20.28 -13.02
N ALA A 40 -0.82 19.71 -11.92
CA ALA A 40 -0.56 18.32 -11.56
C ALA A 40 -1.04 17.35 -12.65
N LEU A 41 -2.21 17.60 -13.25
CA LEU A 41 -2.72 16.80 -14.36
C LEU A 41 -1.83 16.89 -15.59
N THR A 42 -1.42 18.10 -15.97
CA THR A 42 -0.51 18.31 -17.09
C THR A 42 0.83 17.59 -16.87
N LEU A 43 1.35 17.65 -15.65
CA LEU A 43 2.58 16.94 -15.29
C LEU A 43 2.39 15.42 -15.35
N ASN A 44 1.30 14.91 -14.80
CA ASN A 44 0.97 13.48 -14.86
C ASN A 44 0.84 12.97 -16.30
N GLU A 45 0.22 13.74 -17.19
CA GLU A 45 0.12 13.42 -18.61
C GLU A 45 1.50 13.33 -19.30
N SER A 46 2.46 14.18 -18.91
CA SER A 46 3.80 14.21 -19.46
C SER A 46 4.69 13.03 -19.07
N ILE A 47 4.34 12.30 -18.02
CA ILE A 47 5.10 11.15 -17.56
C ILE A 47 4.95 10.00 -18.55
N ALA A 48 6.07 9.45 -19.02
CA ALA A 48 6.10 8.21 -19.79
C ALA A 48 6.36 7.02 -18.85
N PRO A 49 5.38 6.15 -18.59
CA PRO A 49 5.57 5.01 -17.70
C PRO A 49 6.59 4.03 -18.29
N ASP A 50 7.47 3.51 -17.44
CA ASP A 50 8.49 2.51 -17.82
C ASP A 50 8.02 1.07 -17.54
N ASN A 51 6.96 0.92 -16.74
CA ASN A 51 6.45 -0.38 -16.31
C ASN A 51 4.96 -0.30 -15.93
N HIS A 52 4.35 -1.48 -15.78
CA HIS A 52 2.92 -1.61 -15.47
C HIS A 52 2.48 -0.91 -14.17
N ALA A 53 3.32 -0.94 -13.13
CA ALA A 53 3.01 -0.26 -11.87
C ALA A 53 2.91 1.27 -12.06
N GLU A 54 3.76 1.84 -12.88
CA GLU A 54 3.71 3.25 -13.23
C GLU A 54 2.55 3.60 -14.15
N GLU A 55 2.14 2.68 -15.04
CA GLU A 55 0.91 2.82 -15.85
C GLU A 55 -0.32 2.95 -14.95
N ASN A 56 -0.43 2.06 -13.95
CA ASN A 56 -1.50 2.08 -12.96
C ASN A 56 -1.48 3.37 -12.14
N GLU A 57 -0.31 3.78 -11.65
CA GLU A 57 -0.18 5.00 -10.86
C GLU A 57 -0.60 6.23 -11.68
N LYS A 58 -0.14 6.33 -12.93
CA LYS A 58 -0.53 7.40 -13.86
C LYS A 58 -2.04 7.44 -14.09
N ALA A 59 -2.67 6.29 -14.32
CA ALA A 59 -4.11 6.19 -14.57
C ALA A 59 -4.93 6.60 -13.35
N VAL A 60 -4.55 6.13 -12.16
CA VAL A 60 -5.24 6.48 -10.91
C VAL A 60 -5.07 7.96 -10.58
N ASN A 61 -3.86 8.51 -10.73
CA ASN A 61 -3.59 9.93 -10.53
C ASN A 61 -4.43 10.80 -11.48
N ALA A 62 -4.57 10.41 -12.74
CA ALA A 62 -5.39 11.15 -13.71
C ALA A 62 -6.86 11.23 -13.25
N ILE A 63 -7.42 10.13 -12.74
CA ILE A 63 -8.79 10.11 -12.22
C ILE A 63 -8.89 10.94 -10.94
N TYR A 64 -7.96 10.77 -10.00
CA TYR A 64 -7.92 11.53 -8.75
C TYR A 64 -7.93 13.03 -9.01
N LEU A 65 -7.10 13.51 -9.93
CA LEU A 65 -6.90 14.93 -10.22
C LEU A 65 -8.13 15.60 -10.86
N VAL A 66 -8.96 14.84 -11.57
CA VAL A 66 -10.21 15.37 -12.16
C VAL A 66 -11.45 15.10 -11.31
N THR A 67 -11.28 14.40 -10.17
CA THR A 67 -12.38 14.06 -9.26
C THR A 67 -12.08 14.55 -7.84
N TRP A 68 -11.44 13.77 -7.01
CA TRP A 68 -11.22 14.03 -5.60
C TRP A 68 -10.43 15.31 -5.33
N ALA A 69 -9.42 15.61 -6.13
CA ALA A 69 -8.68 16.88 -6.03
C ALA A 69 -9.54 18.12 -6.29
N LEU A 70 -10.72 17.93 -6.89
CA LEU A 70 -11.72 18.97 -7.15
C LEU A 70 -12.98 18.81 -6.27
N ASP A 71 -12.88 18.12 -5.14
CA ASP A 71 -13.99 17.82 -4.22
C ASP A 71 -15.19 17.10 -4.89
N THR A 72 -14.94 16.38 -5.98
CA THR A 72 -15.94 15.58 -6.69
C THR A 72 -15.69 14.11 -6.42
N PHE A 73 -16.61 13.44 -5.74
CA PHE A 73 -16.41 12.03 -5.28
C PHE A 73 -17.14 11.00 -6.14
N ASP A 74 -17.89 11.43 -7.13
CA ASP A 74 -18.58 10.56 -8.08
C ASP A 74 -17.66 10.25 -9.28
N PHE A 75 -17.64 9.00 -9.69
CA PHE A 75 -16.90 8.54 -10.86
C PHE A 75 -17.81 8.31 -12.04
N SER A 76 -17.33 8.61 -13.27
CA SER A 76 -18.00 8.13 -14.46
C SER A 76 -17.92 6.59 -14.54
N PRO A 77 -18.79 5.94 -15.33
CA PRO A 77 -18.72 4.49 -15.52
C PRO A 77 -17.32 4.03 -15.99
N GLU A 78 -16.72 4.77 -16.89
CA GLU A 78 -15.40 4.47 -17.45
C GLU A 78 -14.28 4.62 -16.38
N GLN A 79 -14.34 5.67 -15.57
CA GLN A 79 -13.40 5.87 -14.47
C GLN A 79 -13.54 4.77 -13.42
N TYR A 80 -14.77 4.38 -13.10
CA TYR A 80 -15.04 3.28 -12.19
C TYR A 80 -14.45 1.96 -12.70
N GLU A 81 -14.64 1.62 -13.96
CA GLU A 81 -14.10 0.39 -14.57
C GLU A 81 -12.57 0.36 -14.53
N ILE A 82 -11.90 1.49 -14.84
CA ILE A 82 -10.43 1.61 -14.76
C ILE A 82 -9.97 1.39 -13.31
N LEU A 83 -10.55 2.11 -12.36
CA LEU A 83 -10.20 1.97 -10.95
C LEU A 83 -10.46 0.55 -10.44
N TYR A 84 -11.59 -0.05 -10.83
CA TYR A 84 -11.95 -1.41 -10.42
C TYR A 84 -10.99 -2.47 -10.99
N ALA A 85 -10.56 -2.32 -12.23
CA ALA A 85 -9.58 -3.21 -12.84
C ALA A 85 -8.25 -3.15 -12.07
N ILE A 86 -7.73 -1.94 -11.82
CA ILE A 86 -6.49 -1.73 -11.08
C ILE A 86 -6.62 -2.21 -9.62
N ALA A 87 -7.74 -1.93 -8.94
CA ALA A 87 -7.97 -2.32 -7.55
C ALA A 87 -7.91 -3.85 -7.34
N ASN A 88 -8.28 -4.64 -8.35
CA ASN A 88 -8.25 -6.10 -8.30
C ASN A 88 -6.88 -6.71 -8.64
N GLU A 89 -5.90 -5.90 -9.01
CA GLU A 89 -4.55 -6.40 -9.26
C GLU A 89 -3.82 -6.75 -7.96
N ASN A 90 -2.76 -7.55 -8.10
CA ASN A 90 -1.84 -7.80 -6.99
C ASN A 90 -0.93 -6.57 -6.79
N PRO A 91 -0.87 -5.97 -5.58
CA PRO A 91 -0.07 -4.76 -5.32
C PRO A 91 1.43 -4.91 -5.58
N LEU A 92 1.97 -6.13 -5.50
CA LEU A 92 3.38 -6.38 -5.79
C LEU A 92 3.72 -6.26 -7.28
N THR A 93 2.76 -6.41 -8.15
CA THR A 93 2.92 -6.24 -9.61
C THR A 93 2.30 -4.96 -10.13
N GLY A 94 1.15 -4.57 -9.57
CA GLY A 94 0.40 -3.38 -9.97
C GLY A 94 0.83 -2.09 -9.26
N GLY A 95 1.71 -2.18 -8.26
CA GLY A 95 2.29 -1.01 -7.58
C GLY A 95 1.34 -0.28 -6.64
N THR A 96 1.71 0.96 -6.30
CA THR A 96 0.98 1.85 -5.37
C THR A 96 -0.39 2.26 -5.89
N GLY A 97 -0.57 2.33 -7.21
CA GLY A 97 -1.85 2.62 -7.85
C GLY A 97 -2.97 1.67 -7.42
N VAL A 98 -2.66 0.40 -7.14
CA VAL A 98 -3.63 -0.60 -6.66
C VAL A 98 -4.26 -0.17 -5.33
N TYR A 99 -3.44 0.27 -4.37
CA TYR A 99 -3.96 0.73 -3.09
C TYR A 99 -4.76 2.04 -3.21
N ALA A 100 -4.29 2.97 -4.03
CA ALA A 100 -5.00 4.22 -4.28
C ALA A 100 -6.37 3.97 -4.92
N ALA A 101 -6.45 3.09 -5.92
CA ALA A 101 -7.71 2.70 -6.55
C ALA A 101 -8.68 2.04 -5.54
N ARG A 102 -8.18 1.16 -4.66
CA ARG A 102 -8.98 0.55 -3.59
C ARG A 102 -9.55 1.59 -2.62
N VAL A 103 -8.73 2.57 -2.23
CA VAL A 103 -9.16 3.66 -1.35
C VAL A 103 -10.25 4.49 -2.02
N MET A 104 -10.06 4.87 -3.28
CA MET A 104 -11.04 5.67 -4.02
C MET A 104 -12.37 4.95 -4.20
N LEU A 105 -12.37 3.63 -4.37
CA LEU A 105 -13.58 2.82 -4.49
C LEU A 105 -14.14 2.33 -3.14
N GLY A 106 -13.44 2.58 -2.03
CA GLY A 106 -13.81 2.05 -0.72
C GLY A 106 -13.76 0.53 -0.63
N LEU A 107 -12.92 -0.13 -1.44
CA LEU A 107 -12.78 -1.57 -1.49
C LEU A 107 -11.76 -2.07 -0.46
N HIS A 108 -12.13 -3.15 0.23
CA HIS A 108 -11.21 -3.92 1.06
C HIS A 108 -10.99 -5.28 0.41
N ILE A 109 -9.79 -5.49 -0.13
CA ILE A 109 -9.39 -6.72 -0.81
C ILE A 109 -8.26 -7.37 -0.01
N ASP A 110 -8.45 -8.61 0.40
CA ASP A 110 -7.42 -9.42 1.06
C ASP A 110 -6.45 -9.95 0.00
N ASP A 111 -5.22 -9.46 -0.01
CA ASP A 111 -4.19 -9.94 -0.93
C ASP A 111 -3.57 -11.25 -0.44
N ASP A 112 -3.48 -12.23 -1.33
CA ASP A 112 -2.76 -13.47 -1.07
C ASP A 112 -1.26 -13.31 -1.37
N TYR A 113 -0.49 -12.97 -0.34
CA TYR A 113 0.97 -12.86 -0.43
C TYR A 113 1.69 -14.20 -0.27
N GLU A 114 1.02 -15.26 0.15
CA GLU A 114 1.63 -16.58 0.41
C GLU A 114 2.10 -17.24 -0.89
N SER A 115 1.39 -17.02 -1.99
CA SER A 115 1.75 -17.58 -3.30
C SER A 115 3.08 -17.03 -3.86
N ILE A 116 3.53 -15.87 -3.41
CA ILE A 116 4.73 -15.18 -3.88
C ILE A 116 5.95 -15.58 -3.04
N GLY A 117 5.78 -15.81 -1.75
CA GLY A 117 6.83 -16.28 -0.84
C GLY A 117 7.36 -17.67 -1.19
N SER A 118 6.54 -18.51 -1.82
CA SER A 118 6.94 -19.87 -2.22
C SER A 118 7.98 -19.89 -3.37
N ARG A 119 8.16 -18.81 -4.12
CA ARG A 119 9.18 -18.71 -5.17
C ARG A 119 10.57 -18.37 -4.65
N MET A 120 10.70 -17.89 -3.41
CA MET A 120 11.96 -17.66 -2.73
C MET A 120 12.37 -18.83 -1.81
N ALA A 121 11.53 -19.85 -1.67
CA ALA A 121 11.80 -21.02 -0.86
C ALA A 121 12.59 -22.07 -1.66
N ASN A 122 13.90 -22.07 -1.41
CA ASN A 122 14.81 -23.22 -1.45
C ASN A 122 14.89 -24.08 -2.74
N PRO A 123 16.02 -24.06 -3.48
CA PRO A 123 16.26 -24.93 -4.64
C PRO A 123 16.39 -26.41 -4.29
N ASN A 124 16.31 -26.82 -3.03
CA ASN A 124 16.37 -28.21 -2.57
C ASN A 124 15.04 -28.65 -1.98
N GLY A 125 14.03 -28.80 -2.86
CA GLY A 125 12.65 -29.15 -2.52
C GLY A 125 12.51 -30.28 -1.48
N THR A 126 12.21 -29.88 -0.26
CA THR A 126 11.36 -30.65 0.64
C THR A 126 10.05 -29.89 0.74
N GLN A 127 8.96 -30.47 0.24
CA GLN A 127 7.61 -29.94 0.41
C GLN A 127 7.39 -29.69 1.90
N SER A 128 7.37 -28.42 2.29
CA SER A 128 6.88 -28.04 3.60
C SER A 128 5.40 -28.41 3.64
N ALA A 129 5.04 -29.20 4.64
CA ALA A 129 3.67 -29.59 4.90
C ALA A 129 2.77 -28.35 4.90
N ALA A 130 1.60 -28.48 4.30
CA ALA A 130 0.57 -27.45 4.28
C ALA A 130 0.44 -26.84 5.69
N VAL A 131 0.81 -25.55 5.81
CA VAL A 131 0.55 -24.80 7.04
C VAL A 131 -0.96 -24.71 7.14
N ALA A 132 -1.50 -25.34 8.19
CA ALA A 132 -2.92 -25.30 8.47
C ALA A 132 -3.40 -23.84 8.49
N ASP A 133 -4.54 -23.59 7.87
CA ASP A 133 -5.21 -22.28 7.72
C ASP A 133 -5.63 -21.70 9.10
N ASN A 134 -4.64 -21.40 9.92
CA ASN A 134 -4.82 -20.73 11.22
C ASN A 134 -4.67 -19.22 11.01
N LYS A 135 -5.58 -18.61 10.27
CA LYS A 135 -5.58 -17.16 10.08
C LYS A 135 -5.99 -16.46 11.37
N ILE A 136 -4.98 -15.91 12.06
CA ILE A 136 -5.21 -14.98 13.15
C ILE A 136 -5.58 -13.64 12.52
N LYS A 137 -6.74 -13.08 12.90
CA LYS A 137 -7.17 -11.75 12.46
C LYS A 137 -7.24 -10.80 13.63
N LEU A 138 -6.68 -9.59 13.45
CA LEU A 138 -6.78 -8.47 14.38
C LEU A 138 -7.56 -7.36 13.70
N MET A 139 -8.69 -6.93 14.27
CA MET A 139 -9.53 -5.89 13.70
C MET A 139 -10.07 -4.94 14.78
N PRO A 140 -10.10 -3.63 14.56
CA PRO A 140 -9.47 -2.91 13.45
C PRO A 140 -7.94 -2.85 13.57
N ASN A 141 -7.26 -2.65 12.43
CA ASN A 141 -5.82 -2.40 12.39
C ASN A 141 -5.55 -1.27 11.37
N PRO A 142 -5.08 -0.08 11.80
CA PRO A 142 -4.71 0.27 13.18
C PRO A 142 -5.91 0.37 14.15
N ALA A 143 -5.69 0.04 15.43
CA ALA A 143 -6.68 0.16 16.49
C ALA A 143 -6.46 1.46 17.28
N MET A 144 -7.55 2.17 17.62
CA MET A 144 -7.47 3.34 18.50
C MET A 144 -7.62 2.94 19.98
N ASN A 145 -8.73 2.29 20.35
CA ASN A 145 -9.06 1.99 21.74
C ASN A 145 -9.30 0.50 22.00
N LYS A 146 -9.62 -0.28 20.95
CA LYS A 146 -9.97 -1.68 21.07
C LYS A 146 -9.55 -2.41 19.80
N VAL A 147 -8.99 -3.62 19.97
CA VAL A 147 -8.74 -4.57 18.91
C VAL A 147 -9.47 -5.87 19.23
N ASN A 148 -10.11 -6.46 18.25
CA ASN A 148 -10.68 -7.78 18.36
C ASN A 148 -9.70 -8.79 17.76
N TYR A 149 -9.44 -9.83 18.50
CA TYR A 149 -8.61 -10.95 18.08
C TYR A 149 -9.53 -12.12 17.68
N TYR A 150 -9.31 -12.62 16.49
CA TYR A 150 -10.02 -13.79 15.97
C TYR A 150 -9.01 -14.90 15.70
N ASN A 151 -9.24 -16.07 16.28
CA ASN A 151 -8.45 -17.26 16.04
C ASN A 151 -9.38 -18.46 15.83
N LYS A 152 -9.02 -19.36 14.92
CA LYS A 152 -9.75 -20.60 14.69
C LYS A 152 -8.95 -21.74 15.31
N LEU A 153 -9.33 -22.13 16.52
CA LEU A 153 -8.78 -23.31 17.17
C LEU A 153 -9.58 -24.56 16.82
N ASN A 154 -8.91 -25.68 16.64
CA ASN A 154 -9.57 -26.97 16.50
C ASN A 154 -10.09 -27.47 17.86
N LYS A 155 -11.03 -28.41 17.83
CA LYS A 155 -11.60 -28.97 19.06
C LYS A 155 -10.50 -29.64 19.91
N GLY A 156 -10.30 -29.11 21.11
CA GLY A 156 -9.29 -29.61 22.06
C GLY A 156 -7.95 -28.86 22.04
N GLU A 157 -7.76 -27.89 21.14
CA GLU A 157 -6.61 -26.99 21.16
C GLU A 157 -6.87 -25.82 22.11
N THR A 158 -5.82 -25.39 22.79
CA THR A 158 -5.80 -24.17 23.61
C THR A 158 -4.74 -23.23 23.07
N GLY A 159 -5.02 -21.94 23.07
CA GLY A 159 -4.08 -20.91 22.62
C GLY A 159 -3.90 -19.84 23.69
N LYS A 160 -2.69 -19.29 23.80
CA LYS A 160 -2.39 -18.17 24.68
C LYS A 160 -2.12 -16.92 23.84
N VAL A 161 -2.79 -15.82 24.17
CA VAL A 161 -2.52 -14.50 23.60
C VAL A 161 -1.68 -13.69 24.58
N ILE A 162 -0.55 -13.18 24.14
CA ILE A 162 0.32 -12.31 24.96
C ILE A 162 0.49 -11.01 24.21
N ILE A 163 0.26 -9.89 24.88
CA ILE A 163 0.39 -8.54 24.34
C ILE A 163 1.67 -7.92 24.90
N TYR A 164 2.56 -7.50 24.00
CA TYR A 164 3.79 -6.80 24.35
C TYR A 164 3.71 -5.32 23.96
N SER A 165 4.34 -4.47 24.77
CA SER A 165 4.63 -3.11 24.36
C SER A 165 5.68 -3.11 23.25
N LYS A 166 5.83 -2.00 22.53
CA LYS A 166 6.85 -1.85 21.47
C LYS A 166 8.30 -1.98 21.96
N ILE A 167 8.51 -1.95 23.27
CA ILE A 167 9.82 -2.15 23.93
C ILE A 167 9.97 -3.56 24.53
N GLY A 168 9.04 -4.48 24.21
CA GLY A 168 9.11 -5.89 24.63
C GLY A 168 8.61 -6.20 26.05
N VAL A 169 7.96 -5.25 26.70
CA VAL A 169 7.34 -5.50 28.03
C VAL A 169 5.97 -6.15 27.85
N GLU A 170 5.73 -7.30 28.49
CA GLU A 170 4.41 -7.95 28.52
C GLU A 170 3.39 -7.02 29.22
N MET A 171 2.31 -6.70 28.51
CA MET A 171 1.26 -5.79 28.96
C MET A 171 0.03 -6.53 29.47
N ASP A 172 -0.30 -7.66 28.84
CA ASP A 172 -1.45 -8.49 29.17
C ASP A 172 -1.30 -9.89 28.58
N SER A 173 -1.94 -10.87 29.20
CA SER A 173 -2.01 -12.24 28.67
C SER A 173 -3.36 -12.88 29.02
N GLN A 174 -3.97 -13.56 28.03
CA GLN A 174 -5.22 -14.29 28.16
C GLN A 174 -5.05 -15.73 27.68
N LEU A 175 -5.72 -16.67 28.37
CA LEU A 175 -5.77 -18.10 28.04
C LEU A 175 -7.07 -18.43 27.33
#